data_17803bab32bb6a1c9a8a7bc7f8e00bf6
#
_entry.id   17803bab32bb6a1c9a8a7bc7f8e00bf6
#
_cell.length_a   1.000
_cell.length_b   1.000
_cell.length_c   1.000
_cell.angle_alpha   90.00
_cell.angle_beta   90.00
_cell.angle_gamma   90.00
#
_symmetry.space_group_name_H-M   'P 1'
#
loop_
_entity.id
_entity.type
_entity.pdbx_description
1 polymer ?
#
loop_
_entity_poly.entity_id
_entity_poly.type
_entity_poly.pdbx_seq_one_letter_code
_entity_poly.pdbx_strand_id
1 'polypeptide(L)'
;MSTTHAGEIRAEFRAAGTDLSERRRSGISRGPLIDLKTSSDTIGIEWRADGAARIGALTTVADIAGDHRIAAGYPGLVAAAAGLATPQVRHVATLGGNLAQRSRCWYFRNPQIACLKKGGADCPARSGNHLYSVAFDLGPCVAPHPSTMGAALLAYEATIITDRRSGLTIGDLLGDGSNGHADHALASGEMIKGVQLPAPVPGERALYKRAISRSHAEWPLVEVCARAVVSAGAFQSIRIAAGGIAPVPLRLSASEAALQGAAANAANLAKAADRSTAGAKPLPMTGYKLDLLRGLVHDLLERLAK
;
A
#
# COMPACT_ATOMS: atom_id res chain seq x y z
N MET A 1 -28.99 -28.38 4.79
CA MET A 1 -29.52 -27.61 3.64
C MET A 1 -28.60 -26.40 3.48
N SER A 2 -27.69 -26.48 2.53
CA SER A 2 -26.67 -25.45 2.27
C SER A 2 -27.27 -24.39 1.39
N THR A 3 -27.53 -23.19 1.91
CA THR A 3 -27.90 -22.02 1.12
C THR A 3 -26.66 -21.52 0.39
N THR A 4 -26.50 -21.94 -0.84
CA THR A 4 -25.58 -21.31 -1.80
C THR A 4 -25.98 -19.85 -1.93
N HIS A 5 -25.22 -18.95 -1.37
CA HIS A 5 -25.25 -17.54 -1.73
C HIS A 5 -24.78 -17.42 -3.18
N ALA A 6 -25.74 -17.47 -4.11
CA ALA A 6 -25.53 -17.01 -5.48
C ALA A 6 -25.02 -15.56 -5.37
N GLY A 7 -23.76 -15.34 -5.73
CA GLY A 7 -23.10 -14.07 -5.53
C GLY A 7 -23.86 -12.96 -6.23
N GLU A 8 -24.36 -12.03 -5.43
CA GLU A 8 -24.97 -10.80 -5.92
C GLU A 8 -23.99 -10.11 -6.87
N ILE A 9 -24.37 -9.97 -8.15
CA ILE A 9 -23.53 -9.31 -9.16
C ILE A 9 -23.49 -7.82 -8.81
N ARG A 10 -22.44 -7.41 -8.09
CA ARG A 10 -22.28 -6.03 -7.62
C ARG A 10 -21.69 -5.17 -8.72
N ALA A 11 -22.19 -3.94 -8.83
CA ALA A 11 -21.60 -2.93 -9.69
C ALA A 11 -20.19 -2.56 -9.19
N GLU A 12 -19.25 -2.38 -10.12
CA GLU A 12 -17.88 -1.98 -9.82
C GLU A 12 -17.61 -0.59 -10.38
N PHE A 13 -17.00 0.26 -9.57
CA PHE A 13 -16.55 1.57 -10.00
C PHE A 13 -15.33 1.45 -10.92
N ARG A 14 -15.36 2.19 -12.04
CA ARG A 14 -14.25 2.29 -12.98
C ARG A 14 -13.74 3.74 -13.03
N ALA A 15 -12.50 3.94 -12.58
CA ALA A 15 -11.71 5.12 -12.93
C ALA A 15 -11.02 4.87 -14.29
N ALA A 16 -9.68 4.85 -14.38
CA ALA A 16 -8.99 4.46 -15.61
C ALA A 16 -9.06 2.94 -15.94
N GLY A 17 -9.46 2.12 -15.00
CA GLY A 17 -9.64 0.68 -15.22
C GLY A 17 -8.36 -0.15 -15.32
N THR A 18 -7.20 0.38 -14.92
CA THR A 18 -5.89 -0.30 -15.03
C THR A 18 -5.81 -1.65 -14.31
N ASP A 19 -6.62 -1.86 -13.27
CA ASP A 19 -6.82 -3.15 -12.61
C ASP A 19 -8.09 -3.86 -13.11
N LEU A 20 -9.19 -3.13 -13.19
CA LEU A 20 -10.49 -3.67 -13.48
C LEU A 20 -10.60 -4.27 -14.90
N SER A 21 -9.99 -3.64 -15.90
CA SER A 21 -10.01 -4.13 -17.29
C SER A 21 -9.35 -5.49 -17.43
N GLU A 22 -8.27 -5.75 -16.71
CA GLU A 22 -7.62 -7.07 -16.69
C GLU A 22 -8.52 -8.11 -16.03
N ARG A 23 -9.12 -7.79 -14.87
CA ARG A 23 -10.06 -8.71 -14.18
C ARG A 23 -11.27 -9.04 -15.04
N ARG A 24 -11.75 -8.10 -15.84
CA ARG A 24 -12.86 -8.33 -16.77
C ARG A 24 -12.46 -9.22 -17.92
N ARG A 25 -11.31 -8.98 -18.56
CA ARG A 25 -10.80 -9.87 -19.62
C ARG A 25 -10.64 -11.31 -19.13
N SER A 26 -10.18 -11.48 -17.91
CA SER A 26 -10.01 -12.81 -17.28
C SER A 26 -11.33 -13.40 -16.77
N GLY A 27 -12.46 -12.71 -16.88
CA GLY A 27 -13.76 -13.19 -16.38
C GLY A 27 -13.88 -13.25 -14.85
N ILE A 28 -12.96 -12.64 -14.11
CA ILE A 28 -12.99 -12.55 -12.63
C ILE A 28 -14.01 -11.51 -12.18
N SER A 29 -14.12 -10.40 -12.93
CA SER A 29 -15.12 -9.36 -12.72
C SER A 29 -16.16 -9.43 -13.84
N ARG A 30 -17.44 -9.43 -13.49
CA ARG A 30 -18.56 -9.60 -14.45
C ARG A 30 -19.72 -8.64 -14.20
N GLY A 31 -19.69 -7.87 -13.10
CA GLY A 31 -20.77 -6.97 -12.71
C GLY A 31 -20.94 -5.76 -13.64
N PRO A 32 -22.04 -5.01 -13.51
CA PRO A 32 -22.20 -3.71 -14.16
C PRO A 32 -21.04 -2.77 -13.81
N LEU A 33 -20.71 -1.85 -14.73
CA LEU A 33 -19.70 -0.82 -14.51
C LEU A 33 -20.36 0.52 -14.26
N ILE A 34 -19.82 1.23 -13.28
CA ILE A 34 -20.13 2.64 -13.02
C ILE A 34 -18.88 3.45 -13.29
N ASP A 35 -18.86 4.19 -14.40
CA ASP A 35 -17.76 5.08 -14.72
C ASP A 35 -17.76 6.27 -13.78
N LEU A 36 -16.61 6.48 -13.12
CA LEU A 36 -16.42 7.61 -12.23
C LEU A 36 -16.16 8.87 -13.05
N LYS A 37 -16.99 9.87 -12.81
CA LYS A 37 -16.80 11.21 -13.40
C LYS A 37 -15.92 12.07 -12.50
N THR A 38 -15.07 12.84 -13.14
CA THR A 38 -14.27 13.85 -12.44
C THR A 38 -15.15 14.96 -11.91
N SER A 39 -14.85 15.42 -10.72
CA SER A 39 -15.46 16.57 -10.06
C SER A 39 -14.42 17.25 -9.20
N SER A 40 -14.63 18.49 -8.80
CA SER A 40 -13.66 19.24 -7.99
C SER A 40 -13.29 18.55 -6.68
N ASP A 41 -14.19 17.75 -6.14
CA ASP A 41 -13.95 16.98 -4.91
C ASP A 41 -13.28 15.60 -5.13
N THR A 42 -13.04 15.20 -6.38
CA THR A 42 -12.42 13.92 -6.72
C THR A 42 -11.11 14.03 -7.48
N ILE A 43 -10.73 15.21 -7.97
CA ILE A 43 -9.49 15.42 -8.73
C ILE A 43 -8.72 16.62 -8.17
N GLY A 44 -7.41 16.60 -8.36
CA GLY A 44 -6.50 17.69 -7.99
C GLY A 44 -5.94 17.56 -6.58
N ILE A 45 -5.12 18.54 -6.23
CA ILE A 45 -4.43 18.65 -4.95
C ILE A 45 -4.77 19.99 -4.33
N GLU A 46 -5.43 19.96 -3.19
CA GLU A 46 -5.84 21.12 -2.43
C GLU A 46 -4.97 21.27 -1.19
N TRP A 47 -4.50 22.49 -0.92
CA TRP A 47 -3.71 22.81 0.25
C TRP A 47 -4.53 23.61 1.25
N ARG A 48 -4.48 23.20 2.51
CA ARG A 48 -5.16 23.90 3.61
C ARG A 48 -4.26 24.97 4.20
N ALA A 49 -4.85 25.87 4.97
CA ALA A 49 -4.12 26.95 5.63
C ALA A 49 -3.07 26.46 6.65
N ASP A 50 -3.31 25.29 7.26
CA ASP A 50 -2.39 24.63 8.18
C ASP A 50 -1.24 23.86 7.48
N GLY A 51 -1.18 23.91 6.13
CA GLY A 51 -0.19 23.19 5.32
C GLY A 51 -0.55 21.74 5.01
N ALA A 52 -1.65 21.20 5.55
CA ALA A 52 -2.14 19.88 5.18
C ALA A 52 -2.56 19.84 3.71
N ALA A 53 -2.49 18.68 3.07
CA ALA A 53 -2.89 18.49 1.68
C ALA A 53 -4.05 17.49 1.57
N ARG A 54 -4.99 17.79 0.65
CA ARG A 54 -6.00 16.83 0.21
C ARG A 54 -5.75 16.48 -1.24
N ILE A 55 -5.69 15.20 -1.55
CA ILE A 55 -5.52 14.68 -2.90
C ILE A 55 -6.80 13.97 -3.30
N GLY A 56 -7.42 14.40 -4.39
CA GLY A 56 -8.63 13.78 -4.93
C GLY A 56 -8.36 12.34 -5.41
N ALA A 57 -9.32 11.45 -5.22
CA ALA A 57 -9.17 10.02 -5.54
C ALA A 57 -8.94 9.73 -7.03
N LEU A 58 -9.40 10.62 -7.93
CA LEU A 58 -9.19 10.51 -9.37
C LEU A 58 -7.96 11.27 -9.87
N THR A 59 -7.18 11.90 -8.98
CA THR A 59 -5.87 12.47 -9.33
C THR A 59 -4.94 11.34 -9.78
N THR A 60 -4.26 11.54 -10.91
CA THR A 60 -3.39 10.50 -11.45
C THR A 60 -2.12 10.33 -10.61
N VAL A 61 -1.54 9.14 -10.67
CA VAL A 61 -0.26 8.87 -10.01
C VAL A 61 0.86 9.75 -10.60
N ALA A 62 0.78 10.07 -11.90
CA ALA A 62 1.72 10.97 -12.57
C ALA A 62 1.60 12.41 -12.05
N ASP A 63 0.39 12.91 -11.84
CA ASP A 63 0.18 14.27 -11.28
C ASP A 63 0.75 14.37 -9.86
N ILE A 64 0.56 13.34 -9.02
CA ILE A 64 1.14 13.29 -7.68
C ILE A 64 2.67 13.26 -7.75
N ALA A 65 3.23 12.46 -8.66
CA ALA A 65 4.68 12.34 -8.83
C ALA A 65 5.33 13.63 -9.38
N GLY A 66 4.58 14.42 -10.15
CA GLY A 66 5.05 15.67 -10.76
C GLY A 66 4.77 16.94 -9.95
N ASP A 67 4.00 16.87 -8.88
CA ASP A 67 3.64 18.06 -8.10
C ASP A 67 4.79 18.51 -7.18
N HIS A 68 5.29 19.71 -7.41
CA HIS A 68 6.44 20.27 -6.68
C HIS A 68 6.15 20.54 -5.20
N ARG A 69 4.91 20.88 -4.84
CA ARG A 69 4.55 21.12 -3.44
C ARG A 69 4.42 19.80 -2.69
N ILE A 70 3.87 18.76 -3.32
CA ILE A 70 3.86 17.40 -2.75
C ILE A 70 5.30 16.89 -2.61
N ALA A 71 6.18 17.14 -3.59
CA ALA A 71 7.58 16.76 -3.52
C ALA A 71 8.31 17.43 -2.34
N ALA A 72 8.00 18.69 -2.07
CA ALA A 72 8.59 19.43 -0.94
C ALA A 72 8.06 18.94 0.42
N GLY A 73 6.76 18.66 0.53
CA GLY A 73 6.13 18.27 1.82
C GLY A 73 6.14 16.76 2.10
N TYR A 74 6.08 15.95 1.03
CA TYR A 74 5.91 14.48 1.15
C TYR A 74 6.81 13.72 0.17
N PRO A 75 8.14 13.90 0.23
CA PRO A 75 9.07 13.34 -0.78
C PRO A 75 9.01 11.82 -0.89
N GLY A 76 8.74 11.10 0.21
CA GLY A 76 8.56 9.64 0.18
C GLY A 76 7.33 9.20 -0.62
N LEU A 77 6.24 9.98 -0.57
CA LEU A 77 5.03 9.72 -1.37
C LEU A 77 5.28 9.94 -2.86
N VAL A 78 5.97 11.04 -3.20
CA VAL A 78 6.37 11.32 -4.60
C VAL A 78 7.28 10.22 -5.14
N ALA A 79 8.28 9.79 -4.36
CA ALA A 79 9.18 8.71 -4.77
C ALA A 79 8.43 7.38 -4.98
N ALA A 80 7.43 7.07 -4.13
CA ALA A 80 6.57 5.90 -4.29
C ALA A 80 5.72 6.01 -5.57
N ALA A 81 5.09 7.16 -5.81
CA ALA A 81 4.31 7.43 -7.02
C ALA A 81 5.15 7.33 -8.30
N ALA A 82 6.33 7.97 -8.32
CA ALA A 82 7.25 7.96 -9.46
C ALA A 82 7.80 6.57 -9.77
N GLY A 83 7.99 5.74 -8.73
CA GLY A 83 8.48 4.36 -8.84
C GLY A 83 7.43 3.33 -9.28
N LEU A 84 6.15 3.68 -9.30
CA LEU A 84 5.05 2.75 -9.55
C LEU A 84 4.86 2.48 -11.03
N ALA A 85 4.74 1.21 -11.44
CA ALA A 85 4.37 0.76 -12.79
C ALA A 85 5.17 1.44 -13.93
N THR A 86 4.61 1.48 -15.16
CA THR A 86 5.18 2.21 -16.30
C THR A 86 4.70 3.66 -16.32
N PRO A 87 5.41 4.58 -17.02
CA PRO A 87 4.93 5.96 -17.21
C PRO A 87 3.52 6.02 -17.78
N GLN A 88 3.19 5.20 -18.78
CA GLN A 88 1.87 5.13 -19.40
C GLN A 88 0.78 4.78 -18.39
N VAL A 89 1.05 3.80 -17.51
CA VAL A 89 0.12 3.42 -16.45
C VAL A 89 -0.05 4.57 -15.46
N ARG A 90 1.01 5.24 -15.03
CA ARG A 90 0.94 6.35 -14.08
C ARG A 90 0.09 7.53 -14.58
N HIS A 91 0.11 7.82 -15.88
CA HIS A 91 -0.68 8.91 -16.47
C HIS A 91 -2.19 8.67 -16.47
N VAL A 92 -2.62 7.43 -16.27
CA VAL A 92 -4.05 7.09 -16.21
C VAL A 92 -4.48 6.51 -14.87
N ALA A 93 -3.60 5.75 -14.20
CA ALA A 93 -3.91 5.17 -12.89
C ALA A 93 -4.12 6.27 -11.85
N THR A 94 -5.18 6.14 -11.06
CA THR A 94 -5.58 7.14 -10.07
C THR A 94 -5.23 6.70 -8.64
N LEU A 95 -5.15 7.66 -7.72
CA LEU A 95 -4.87 7.40 -6.30
C LEU A 95 -5.91 6.44 -5.71
N GLY A 96 -7.20 6.73 -5.86
CA GLY A 96 -8.27 5.87 -5.35
C GLY A 96 -8.28 4.49 -6.00
N GLY A 97 -8.01 4.42 -7.32
CA GLY A 97 -7.88 3.16 -8.04
C GLY A 97 -6.69 2.32 -7.55
N ASN A 98 -5.59 2.95 -7.16
CA ASN A 98 -4.45 2.26 -6.57
C ASN A 98 -4.78 1.71 -5.17
N LEU A 99 -5.50 2.46 -4.33
CA LEU A 99 -5.93 2.01 -3.00
C LEU A 99 -6.96 0.88 -3.07
N ALA A 100 -7.90 0.94 -4.02
CA ALA A 100 -8.98 -0.04 -4.17
C ALA A 100 -8.64 -1.21 -5.12
N GLN A 101 -7.40 -1.30 -5.63
CA GLN A 101 -7.02 -2.39 -6.53
C GLN A 101 -7.05 -3.75 -5.82
N ARG A 102 -7.33 -4.81 -6.59
CA ARG A 102 -7.39 -6.17 -6.08
C ARG A 102 -6.03 -6.86 -6.18
N SER A 103 -5.85 -7.87 -5.34
CA SER A 103 -4.65 -8.72 -5.28
C SER A 103 -4.10 -9.12 -6.65
N ARG A 104 -2.76 -9.22 -6.74
CA ARG A 104 -2.01 -9.69 -7.93
C ARG A 104 -1.62 -11.17 -7.84
N CYS A 105 -2.17 -11.89 -6.87
CA CYS A 105 -1.97 -13.32 -6.71
C CYS A 105 -2.40 -14.07 -7.98
N TRP A 106 -1.56 -14.93 -8.51
CA TRP A 106 -1.84 -15.70 -9.75
C TRP A 106 -3.01 -16.65 -9.57
N TYR A 107 -3.22 -17.24 -8.38
CA TYR A 107 -4.41 -18.05 -8.09
C TYR A 107 -5.69 -17.21 -8.15
N PHE A 108 -5.66 -15.99 -7.63
CA PHE A 108 -6.77 -15.05 -7.77
C PHE A 108 -6.99 -14.64 -9.23
N ARG A 109 -5.90 -14.37 -9.98
CA ARG A 109 -5.96 -13.90 -11.37
C ARG A 109 -6.27 -15.01 -12.38
N ASN A 110 -6.19 -16.28 -12.00
CA ASN A 110 -6.62 -17.39 -12.84
C ASN A 110 -8.13 -17.69 -12.62
N PRO A 111 -9.00 -17.51 -13.63
CA PRO A 111 -10.45 -17.73 -13.48
C PRO A 111 -10.82 -19.20 -13.19
N GLN A 112 -9.96 -20.15 -13.53
CA GLN A 112 -10.21 -21.57 -13.35
C GLN A 112 -9.90 -22.10 -11.95
N ILE A 113 -9.19 -21.33 -11.13
CA ILE A 113 -8.78 -21.74 -9.78
C ILE A 113 -9.68 -21.06 -8.75
N ALA A 114 -10.38 -21.85 -7.93
CA ALA A 114 -11.10 -21.34 -6.77
C ALA A 114 -10.12 -20.80 -5.71
N CYS A 115 -10.46 -19.71 -5.02
CA CYS A 115 -9.75 -19.21 -3.86
C CYS A 115 -10.69 -18.35 -2.99
N LEU A 116 -10.29 -18.07 -1.76
CA LEU A 116 -11.08 -17.27 -0.80
C LEU A 116 -11.66 -15.99 -1.40
N LYS A 117 -10.85 -15.19 -2.11
CA LYS A 117 -11.29 -13.92 -2.74
C LYS A 117 -12.25 -14.08 -3.91
N LYS A 118 -12.51 -15.32 -4.36
CA LYS A 118 -13.48 -15.69 -5.40
C LYS A 118 -14.59 -16.60 -4.86
N GLY A 119 -14.76 -16.66 -3.53
CA GLY A 119 -15.79 -17.48 -2.88
C GLY A 119 -15.41 -18.96 -2.69
N GLY A 120 -14.15 -19.34 -2.92
CA GLY A 120 -13.64 -20.68 -2.59
C GLY A 120 -13.48 -20.88 -1.07
N ALA A 121 -13.32 -22.14 -0.67
CA ALA A 121 -13.23 -22.52 0.73
C ALA A 121 -11.88 -22.20 1.39
N ASP A 122 -10.79 -22.16 0.60
CA ASP A 122 -9.42 -22.02 1.10
C ASP A 122 -8.53 -21.15 0.21
N CYS A 123 -7.26 -21.02 0.61
CA CYS A 123 -6.23 -20.33 -0.15
C CYS A 123 -5.27 -21.35 -0.78
N PRO A 124 -5.37 -21.62 -2.10
CA PRO A 124 -4.53 -22.64 -2.76
C PRO A 124 -3.03 -22.28 -2.78
N ALA A 125 -2.67 -21.02 -2.57
CA ALA A 125 -1.27 -20.64 -2.46
C ALA A 125 -0.58 -21.23 -1.23
N ARG A 126 -1.31 -21.61 -0.17
CA ARG A 126 -0.72 -22.17 1.05
C ARG A 126 -0.06 -23.53 0.83
N SER A 127 -0.65 -24.37 0.00
CA SER A 127 -0.11 -25.68 -0.36
C SER A 127 0.59 -25.70 -1.71
N GLY A 128 0.42 -24.66 -2.52
CA GLY A 128 0.99 -24.56 -3.86
C GLY A 128 2.22 -23.64 -3.90
N ASN A 129 2.46 -23.05 -5.09
CA ASN A 129 3.54 -22.09 -5.26
C ASN A 129 3.18 -20.75 -4.58
N HIS A 130 3.95 -20.39 -3.57
CA HIS A 130 3.76 -19.18 -2.80
C HIS A 130 5.01 -18.27 -2.78
N LEU A 131 5.86 -18.38 -3.79
CA LEU A 131 7.12 -17.61 -3.90
C LEU A 131 6.92 -16.10 -3.71
N TYR A 132 5.84 -15.54 -4.25
CA TYR A 132 5.52 -14.11 -4.13
C TYR A 132 4.50 -13.77 -3.04
N SER A 133 4.15 -14.75 -2.21
CA SER A 133 3.21 -14.56 -1.10
C SER A 133 3.83 -13.76 0.06
N VAL A 134 3.08 -13.62 1.13
CA VAL A 134 3.46 -12.83 2.30
C VAL A 134 4.58 -13.48 3.12
N ALA A 135 5.35 -12.65 3.85
CA ALA A 135 6.28 -13.07 4.89
C ALA A 135 5.72 -12.81 6.31
N PHE A 136 4.66 -12.01 6.40
CA PHE A 136 3.87 -11.84 7.62
C PHE A 136 2.50 -12.47 7.38
N ASP A 137 2.31 -13.67 7.89
CA ASP A 137 1.06 -14.43 7.77
C ASP A 137 0.07 -13.93 8.82
N LEU A 138 -0.84 -13.05 8.41
CA LEU A 138 -1.81 -12.38 9.29
C LEU A 138 -3.23 -12.94 9.17
N GLY A 139 -3.47 -13.88 8.26
CA GLY A 139 -4.81 -14.39 8.05
C GLY A 139 -4.90 -15.47 6.97
N PRO A 140 -6.09 -15.94 6.62
CA PRO A 140 -6.27 -17.09 5.77
C PRO A 140 -5.78 -16.89 4.33
N CYS A 141 -5.75 -15.66 3.80
CA CYS A 141 -5.20 -15.33 2.48
C CYS A 141 -3.75 -14.86 2.58
N VAL A 142 -2.86 -15.49 1.82
CA VAL A 142 -1.42 -15.16 1.82
C VAL A 142 -0.98 -14.28 0.65
N ALA A 143 -1.92 -13.63 -0.03
CA ALA A 143 -1.60 -12.68 -1.09
C ALA A 143 -1.18 -11.33 -0.50
N PRO A 144 -0.02 -10.77 -0.87
CA PRO A 144 0.37 -9.43 -0.42
C PRO A 144 -0.55 -8.36 -1.03
N HIS A 145 -0.79 -7.28 -0.28
CA HIS A 145 -1.54 -6.13 -0.78
C HIS A 145 -0.71 -5.39 -1.85
N PRO A 146 -1.29 -5.05 -3.00
CA PRO A 146 -0.52 -4.51 -4.13
C PRO A 146 -0.41 -2.98 -4.15
N SER A 147 -0.94 -2.27 -3.16
CA SER A 147 -0.99 -0.81 -3.16
C SER A 147 0.30 -0.19 -2.61
N THR A 148 1.19 0.22 -3.49
CA THR A 148 2.37 1.04 -3.17
C THR A 148 1.97 2.39 -2.54
N MET A 149 0.91 3.03 -3.06
CA MET A 149 0.41 4.27 -2.46
C MET A 149 -0.12 4.04 -1.05
N GLY A 150 -0.79 2.90 -0.81
CA GLY A 150 -1.25 2.53 0.54
C GLY A 150 -0.09 2.38 1.54
N ALA A 151 1.03 1.78 1.14
CA ALA A 151 2.21 1.66 1.99
C ALA A 151 2.83 3.05 2.30
N ALA A 152 2.99 3.91 1.29
CA ALA A 152 3.51 5.25 1.49
C ALA A 152 2.58 6.11 2.37
N LEU A 153 1.28 6.10 2.09
CA LEU A 153 0.28 6.86 2.85
C LEU A 153 0.19 6.39 4.31
N LEU A 154 0.40 5.11 4.58
CA LEU A 154 0.47 4.58 5.94
C LEU A 154 1.64 5.18 6.72
N ALA A 155 2.81 5.36 6.09
CA ALA A 155 3.95 6.03 6.72
C ALA A 155 3.64 7.49 7.04
N TYR A 156 2.85 8.18 6.19
CA TYR A 156 2.42 9.57 6.42
C TYR A 156 1.21 9.70 7.34
N GLU A 157 0.66 8.60 7.87
CA GLU A 157 -0.52 8.62 8.74
C GLU A 157 -1.71 9.34 8.08
N ALA A 158 -1.81 9.18 6.76
CA ALA A 158 -2.87 9.78 5.96
C ALA A 158 -4.24 9.19 6.30
N THR A 159 -5.28 9.99 6.10
CA THR A 159 -6.67 9.55 6.26
C THR A 159 -7.42 9.55 4.93
N ILE A 160 -8.42 8.71 4.83
CA ILE A 160 -9.23 8.51 3.64
C ILE A 160 -10.59 9.15 3.84
N ILE A 161 -11.09 9.76 2.78
CA ILE A 161 -12.44 10.30 2.68
C ILE A 161 -13.18 9.48 1.63
N THR A 162 -14.33 8.94 1.99
CA THR A 162 -15.27 8.30 1.07
C THR A 162 -16.53 9.16 0.89
N ASP A 163 -17.45 8.74 0.06
CA ASP A 163 -18.76 9.35 -0.07
C ASP A 163 -19.66 9.11 1.16
N ARG A 164 -19.25 8.24 2.11
CA ARG A 164 -20.01 7.86 3.30
C ARG A 164 -19.27 8.11 4.61
N ARG A 165 -17.94 8.13 4.59
CA ARG A 165 -17.11 8.18 5.79
C ARG A 165 -15.93 9.14 5.59
N SER A 166 -15.46 9.74 6.67
CA SER A 166 -14.27 10.60 6.67
C SER A 166 -13.35 10.21 7.82
N GLY A 167 -12.05 10.54 7.67
CA GLY A 167 -11.05 10.28 8.71
C GLY A 167 -10.68 8.80 8.88
N LEU A 168 -10.97 7.95 7.89
CA LEU A 168 -10.55 6.55 7.92
C LEU A 168 -9.04 6.46 7.81
N THR A 169 -8.40 5.72 8.69
CA THR A 169 -6.99 5.39 8.54
C THR A 169 -6.78 4.42 7.37
N ILE A 170 -5.54 4.27 6.93
CA ILE A 170 -5.19 3.23 5.94
C ILE A 170 -5.54 1.84 6.47
N GLY A 171 -5.39 1.60 7.79
CA GLY A 171 -5.81 0.36 8.44
C GLY A 171 -7.33 0.15 8.38
N ASP A 172 -8.13 1.19 8.63
CA ASP A 172 -9.59 1.09 8.51
C ASP A 172 -10.03 0.79 7.07
N LEU A 173 -9.33 1.34 6.08
CA LEU A 173 -9.62 1.08 4.66
C LEU A 173 -9.22 -0.33 4.22
N LEU A 174 -8.02 -0.78 4.58
CA LEU A 174 -7.42 -2.01 4.05
C LEU A 174 -7.58 -3.20 4.99
N GLY A 175 -7.96 -2.95 6.25
CA GLY A 175 -8.08 -3.96 7.29
C GLY A 175 -6.75 -4.33 7.96
N ASP A 176 -6.78 -5.41 8.73
CA ASP A 176 -5.65 -5.95 9.47
C ASP A 176 -5.04 -7.23 8.86
N GLY A 177 -5.58 -7.67 7.72
CA GLY A 177 -5.17 -8.91 7.04
C GLY A 177 -5.94 -10.16 7.47
N SER A 178 -6.78 -10.11 8.50
CA SER A 178 -7.56 -11.24 8.99
C SER A 178 -8.68 -11.67 8.03
N ASN A 179 -9.21 -10.74 7.23
CA ASN A 179 -10.23 -11.04 6.22
C ASN A 179 -9.60 -11.55 4.92
N GLY A 180 -9.66 -12.87 4.70
CA GLY A 180 -9.14 -13.48 3.47
C GLY A 180 -9.98 -13.27 2.22
N HIS A 181 -11.20 -12.75 2.31
CA HIS A 181 -12.13 -12.60 1.20
C HIS A 181 -12.07 -11.23 0.52
N ALA A 182 -11.64 -10.19 1.23
CA ALA A 182 -11.58 -8.82 0.75
C ALA A 182 -10.13 -8.30 0.63
N ASP A 183 -9.94 -7.26 -0.17
CA ASP A 183 -8.67 -6.50 -0.24
C ASP A 183 -8.81 -5.14 0.43
N HIS A 184 -10.03 -4.73 0.78
CA HIS A 184 -10.35 -3.47 1.46
C HIS A 184 -11.73 -3.57 2.16
N ALA A 185 -12.00 -2.67 3.09
CA ALA A 185 -13.21 -2.60 3.90
C ALA A 185 -14.24 -1.57 3.38
N LEU A 186 -14.19 -1.22 2.08
CA LEU A 186 -15.24 -0.41 1.46
C LEU A 186 -16.53 -1.22 1.40
N ALA A 187 -17.64 -0.60 1.79
CA ALA A 187 -18.96 -1.18 1.63
C ALA A 187 -19.34 -1.28 0.13
N SER A 188 -20.36 -2.08 -0.18
CA SER A 188 -20.89 -2.14 -1.54
C SER A 188 -21.37 -0.78 -2.00
N GLY A 189 -20.86 -0.29 -3.15
CA GLY A 189 -21.19 1.03 -3.68
C GLY A 189 -20.59 2.20 -2.89
N GLU A 190 -19.63 1.96 -2.01
CA GLU A 190 -18.88 3.03 -1.36
C GLU A 190 -17.67 3.42 -2.19
N MET A 191 -17.45 4.73 -2.37
CA MET A 191 -16.44 5.30 -3.26
C MET A 191 -15.44 6.17 -2.49
N ILE A 192 -14.15 5.96 -2.75
CA ILE A 192 -13.11 6.87 -2.26
C ILE A 192 -13.22 8.21 -2.99
N LYS A 193 -13.32 9.30 -2.24
CA LYS A 193 -13.36 10.68 -2.74
C LYS A 193 -12.00 11.35 -2.69
N GLY A 194 -11.15 10.99 -1.74
CA GLY A 194 -9.83 11.58 -1.59
C GLY A 194 -9.05 11.04 -0.40
N VAL A 195 -7.82 11.53 -0.30
CA VAL A 195 -6.87 11.25 0.77
C VAL A 195 -6.48 12.58 1.40
N GLN A 196 -6.43 12.64 2.71
CA GLN A 196 -5.93 13.78 3.47
C GLN A 196 -4.60 13.43 4.11
N LEU A 197 -3.59 14.22 3.81
CA LEU A 197 -2.26 14.18 4.41
C LEU A 197 -2.18 15.20 5.56
N PRO A 198 -1.59 14.87 6.71
CA PRO A 198 -1.33 15.85 7.75
C PRO A 198 -0.34 16.92 7.24
N ALA A 199 -0.26 18.07 7.92
CA ALA A 199 0.73 19.08 7.59
C ALA A 199 2.16 18.49 7.61
N PRO A 200 3.05 18.89 6.69
CA PRO A 200 4.44 18.48 6.70
C PRO A 200 5.12 18.87 8.01
N VAL A 201 5.95 17.99 8.52
CA VAL A 201 6.70 18.23 9.77
C VAL A 201 8.00 18.97 9.44
N PRO A 202 8.29 20.12 10.07
CA PRO A 202 9.53 20.85 9.83
C PRO A 202 10.76 19.99 10.13
N GLY A 203 11.74 20.01 9.20
CA GLY A 203 12.97 19.23 9.33
C GLY A 203 12.82 17.72 9.09
N GLU A 204 11.63 17.26 8.72
CA GLU A 204 11.41 15.86 8.38
C GLU A 204 12.04 15.51 7.02
N ARG A 205 12.68 14.35 6.98
CA ARG A 205 13.18 13.72 5.77
C ARG A 205 12.39 12.45 5.53
N ALA A 206 12.11 12.16 4.28
CA ALA A 206 11.42 10.93 3.93
C ALA A 206 11.98 10.31 2.66
N LEU A 207 12.04 9.00 2.63
CA LEU A 207 12.58 8.21 1.54
C LEU A 207 11.65 7.02 1.26
N TYR A 208 11.67 6.58 0.01
CA TYR A 208 11.01 5.34 -0.43
C TYR A 208 12.00 4.48 -1.20
N LYS A 209 11.97 3.18 -0.95
CA LYS A 209 12.77 2.20 -1.69
C LYS A 209 12.01 0.90 -1.86
N ARG A 210 12.28 0.18 -2.96
CA ARG A 210 11.67 -1.11 -3.23
C ARG A 210 12.67 -2.10 -3.80
N ALA A 211 12.51 -3.37 -3.45
CA ALA A 211 13.14 -4.50 -4.11
C ALA A 211 12.19 -5.05 -5.17
N ILE A 212 12.69 -5.25 -6.38
CA ILE A 212 11.95 -5.75 -7.55
C ILE A 212 12.65 -7.01 -8.08
N SER A 213 11.94 -7.80 -8.89
CA SER A 213 12.52 -9.00 -9.50
C SER A 213 13.39 -8.65 -10.73
N ARG A 214 12.79 -8.16 -11.79
CA ARG A 214 13.48 -7.92 -13.07
C ARG A 214 13.23 -6.55 -13.67
N SER A 215 12.00 -6.05 -13.60
CA SER A 215 11.57 -4.83 -14.27
C SER A 215 11.14 -3.77 -13.27
N HIS A 216 11.50 -2.51 -13.54
CA HIS A 216 10.99 -1.37 -12.78
C HIS A 216 9.46 -1.21 -12.81
N ALA A 217 8.79 -1.84 -13.77
CA ALA A 217 7.34 -1.82 -13.88
C ALA A 217 6.63 -2.88 -13.02
N GLU A 218 7.38 -3.85 -12.46
CA GLU A 218 6.82 -4.93 -11.65
C GLU A 218 6.36 -4.44 -10.27
N TRP A 219 5.43 -5.19 -9.68
CA TRP A 219 5.10 -5.02 -8.27
C TRP A 219 6.31 -5.34 -7.41
N PRO A 220 6.55 -4.57 -6.34
CA PRO A 220 7.67 -4.83 -5.46
C PRO A 220 7.53 -6.17 -4.75
N LEU A 221 8.64 -6.89 -4.61
CA LEU A 221 8.75 -8.02 -3.70
C LEU A 221 8.62 -7.55 -2.25
N VAL A 222 9.30 -6.44 -1.96
CA VAL A 222 9.26 -5.70 -0.71
C VAL A 222 9.42 -4.21 -1.03
N GLU A 223 8.68 -3.37 -0.37
CA GLU A 223 8.83 -1.91 -0.45
C GLU A 223 8.76 -1.30 0.94
N VAL A 224 9.48 -0.19 1.13
CA VAL A 224 9.52 0.54 2.40
C VAL A 224 9.46 2.04 2.12
N CYS A 225 8.57 2.72 2.84
CA CYS A 225 8.57 4.17 2.97
C CYS A 225 8.91 4.52 4.42
N ALA A 226 9.94 5.35 4.60
CA ALA A 226 10.37 5.79 5.92
C ALA A 226 10.49 7.30 5.96
N ARG A 227 10.04 7.91 7.06
CA ARG A 227 10.18 9.35 7.35
C ARG A 227 10.69 9.57 8.76
N ALA A 228 11.55 10.56 8.96
CA ALA A 228 12.16 10.85 10.24
C ALA A 228 12.52 12.32 10.41
N VAL A 229 12.51 12.78 11.65
CA VAL A 229 13.21 13.99 12.09
C VAL A 229 14.43 13.55 12.87
N VAL A 230 15.62 13.93 12.40
CA VAL A 230 16.89 13.71 13.10
C VAL A 230 17.43 15.07 13.51
N SER A 231 17.68 15.25 14.81
CA SER A 231 18.22 16.49 15.37
C SER A 231 19.21 16.16 16.50
N ALA A 232 20.27 16.93 16.61
CA ALA A 232 21.35 16.70 17.57
C ALA A 232 21.89 15.26 17.55
N GLY A 233 21.95 14.64 16.35
CA GLY A 233 22.45 13.27 16.17
C GLY A 233 21.52 12.17 16.70
N ALA A 234 20.24 12.47 16.98
CA ALA A 234 19.26 11.49 17.46
C ALA A 234 17.93 11.59 16.68
N PHE A 235 17.23 10.46 16.57
CA PHE A 235 15.89 10.38 15.98
C PHE A 235 14.85 10.98 16.92
N GLN A 236 14.33 12.15 16.59
CA GLN A 236 13.24 12.79 17.33
C GLN A 236 11.88 12.17 16.99
N SER A 237 11.71 11.77 15.75
CA SER A 237 10.56 11.00 15.29
C SER A 237 10.95 10.08 14.14
N ILE A 238 10.26 8.96 14.02
CA ILE A 238 10.46 7.99 12.94
C ILE A 238 9.14 7.28 12.63
N ARG A 239 8.86 7.10 11.35
CA ARG A 239 7.73 6.32 10.84
C ARG A 239 8.22 5.44 9.70
N ILE A 240 7.92 4.16 9.76
CA ILE A 240 8.35 3.18 8.76
C ILE A 240 7.17 2.30 8.38
N ALA A 241 6.78 2.32 7.12
CA ALA A 241 5.75 1.42 6.60
C ALA A 241 6.32 0.56 5.47
N ALA A 242 5.88 -0.68 5.40
CA ALA A 242 6.31 -1.65 4.41
C ALA A 242 5.12 -2.25 3.65
N GLY A 243 5.31 -2.49 2.35
CA GLY A 243 4.37 -3.17 1.47
C GLY A 243 4.98 -4.42 0.82
N GLY A 244 4.16 -5.22 0.17
CA GLY A 244 4.58 -6.47 -0.51
C GLY A 244 4.87 -7.65 0.42
N ILE A 245 4.77 -7.49 1.73
CA ILE A 245 5.17 -8.48 2.75
C ILE A 245 4.00 -9.07 3.54
N ALA A 246 2.83 -8.47 3.52
CA ALA A 246 1.64 -8.89 4.27
C ALA A 246 0.37 -8.68 3.43
N PRO A 247 -0.79 -9.24 3.84
CA PRO A 247 -2.08 -9.01 3.17
C PRO A 247 -2.53 -7.55 3.17
N VAL A 248 -1.89 -6.72 4.00
CA VAL A 248 -2.08 -5.26 4.12
C VAL A 248 -0.72 -4.59 4.27
N PRO A 249 -0.56 -3.29 3.95
CA PRO A 249 0.65 -2.55 4.32
C PRO A 249 0.84 -2.54 5.84
N LEU A 250 2.08 -2.66 6.30
CA LEU A 250 2.40 -2.76 7.74
C LEU A 250 3.24 -1.57 8.21
N ARG A 251 2.92 -1.06 9.40
CA ARG A 251 3.83 -0.22 10.20
C ARG A 251 4.84 -1.12 10.89
N LEU A 252 6.11 -0.77 10.78
CA LEU A 252 7.22 -1.49 11.43
C LEU A 252 7.46 -0.92 12.83
N SER A 253 6.46 -1.02 13.70
CA SER A 253 6.45 -0.38 15.03
C SER A 253 7.62 -0.81 15.92
N ALA A 254 8.09 -2.05 15.79
CA ALA A 254 9.26 -2.54 16.56
C ALA A 254 10.57 -1.86 16.11
N SER A 255 10.73 -1.54 14.81
CA SER A 255 11.85 -0.75 14.30
C SER A 255 11.75 0.71 14.75
N GLU A 256 10.55 1.30 14.67
CA GLU A 256 10.31 2.68 15.12
C GLU A 256 10.61 2.86 16.60
N ALA A 257 10.14 1.94 17.44
CA ALA A 257 10.39 1.96 18.89
C ALA A 257 11.89 1.83 19.24
N ALA A 258 12.66 1.10 18.42
CA ALA A 258 14.10 0.96 18.62
C ALA A 258 14.90 2.24 18.31
N LEU A 259 14.30 3.18 17.55
CA LEU A 259 14.96 4.43 17.13
C LEU A 259 14.43 5.68 17.83
N GLN A 260 13.22 5.64 18.38
CA GLN A 260 12.63 6.82 19.04
C GLN A 260 13.52 7.33 20.16
N GLY A 261 14.07 8.54 20.03
CA GLY A 261 15.02 9.15 20.96
C GLY A 261 16.45 8.57 20.90
N ALA A 262 16.71 7.55 20.07
CA ALA A 262 18.00 6.90 19.98
C ALA A 262 18.99 7.70 19.11
N ALA A 263 20.29 7.60 19.44
CA ALA A 263 21.36 8.18 18.64
C ALA A 263 21.36 7.54 17.22
N ALA A 264 21.56 8.39 16.20
CA ALA A 264 21.63 7.99 14.80
C ALA A 264 23.02 7.39 14.47
N ASN A 265 23.36 6.27 15.08
CA ASN A 265 24.63 5.56 14.89
C ASN A 265 24.41 4.16 14.30
N ALA A 266 25.48 3.57 13.75
CA ALA A 266 25.42 2.28 13.05
C ALA A 266 24.80 1.16 13.90
N ALA A 267 25.08 1.09 15.20
CA ALA A 267 24.57 0.04 16.08
C ALA A 267 23.03 0.13 16.25
N ASN A 268 22.49 1.34 16.45
CA ASN A 268 21.05 1.56 16.59
C ASN A 268 20.33 1.34 15.25
N LEU A 269 20.94 1.75 14.12
CA LEU A 269 20.36 1.51 12.79
C LEU A 269 20.29 0.02 12.48
N ALA A 270 21.35 -0.73 12.75
CA ALA A 270 21.36 -2.19 12.57
C ALA A 270 20.31 -2.88 13.45
N LYS A 271 20.25 -2.50 14.75
CA LYS A 271 19.22 -3.02 15.67
C LYS A 271 17.80 -2.75 15.19
N ALA A 272 17.52 -1.55 14.68
CA ALA A 272 16.22 -1.20 14.16
C ALA A 272 15.90 -1.99 12.88
N ALA A 273 16.86 -2.18 11.99
CA ALA A 273 16.70 -3.00 10.79
C ALA A 273 16.39 -4.47 11.14
N ASP A 274 17.06 -5.04 12.14
CA ASP A 274 16.75 -6.39 12.63
C ASP A 274 15.34 -6.48 13.21
N ARG A 275 14.88 -5.44 13.90
CA ARG A 275 13.51 -5.37 14.43
C ARG A 275 12.42 -5.25 13.35
N SER A 276 12.77 -4.95 12.11
CA SER A 276 11.80 -4.86 11.00
C SER A 276 11.08 -6.18 10.71
N THR A 277 11.68 -7.29 11.08
CA THR A 277 11.11 -8.64 10.90
C THR A 277 10.39 -9.18 12.12
N ALA A 278 10.21 -8.36 13.17
CA ALA A 278 9.52 -8.79 14.38
C ALA A 278 8.06 -9.20 14.08
N GLY A 279 7.67 -10.37 14.56
CA GLY A 279 6.34 -10.94 14.31
C GLY A 279 6.16 -11.60 12.94
N ALA A 280 7.21 -11.67 12.11
CA ALA A 280 7.13 -12.35 10.82
C ALA A 280 6.89 -13.86 11.00
N LYS A 281 6.09 -14.42 10.08
CA LYS A 281 5.80 -15.85 9.95
C LYS A 281 5.87 -16.21 8.47
N PRO A 282 7.08 -16.35 7.91
CA PRO A 282 7.24 -16.63 6.49
C PRO A 282 6.73 -18.03 6.13
N LEU A 283 6.15 -18.15 4.96
CA LEU A 283 5.89 -19.42 4.33
C LEU A 283 7.22 -20.03 3.83
N PRO A 284 7.29 -21.35 3.54
CA PRO A 284 8.55 -22.00 3.15
C PRO A 284 9.32 -21.32 2.00
N MET A 285 8.63 -20.69 1.05
CA MET A 285 9.26 -20.03 -0.09
C MET A 285 9.41 -18.49 0.07
N THR A 286 9.02 -17.89 1.20
CA THR A 286 8.97 -16.43 1.34
C THR A 286 9.98 -15.84 2.32
N GLY A 287 10.85 -16.67 2.90
CA GLY A 287 11.88 -16.25 3.85
C GLY A 287 12.82 -15.17 3.30
N TYR A 288 13.16 -15.21 2.01
CA TYR A 288 14.01 -14.22 1.33
C TYR A 288 13.48 -12.78 1.45
N LYS A 289 12.16 -12.58 1.61
CA LYS A 289 11.57 -11.26 1.80
C LYS A 289 11.99 -10.61 3.11
N LEU A 290 12.33 -11.40 4.13
CA LEU A 290 12.80 -10.87 5.40
C LEU A 290 14.18 -10.24 5.27
N ASP A 291 15.07 -10.85 4.48
CA ASP A 291 16.41 -10.30 4.20
C ASP A 291 16.31 -9.04 3.34
N LEU A 292 15.42 -9.04 2.33
CA LEU A 292 15.14 -7.84 1.55
C LEU A 292 14.57 -6.71 2.42
N LEU A 293 13.62 -7.01 3.32
CA LEU A 293 13.03 -6.03 4.22
C LEU A 293 14.09 -5.41 5.13
N ARG A 294 14.89 -6.26 5.79
CA ARG A 294 15.98 -5.81 6.67
C ARG A 294 16.98 -4.93 5.92
N GLY A 295 17.39 -5.35 4.73
CA GLY A 295 18.32 -4.58 3.90
C GLY A 295 17.76 -3.23 3.45
N LEU A 296 16.49 -3.18 3.02
CA LEU A 296 15.84 -1.93 2.63
C LEU A 296 15.68 -0.96 3.81
N VAL A 297 15.26 -1.46 4.97
CA VAL A 297 15.13 -0.64 6.19
C VAL A 297 16.49 -0.08 6.59
N HIS A 298 17.53 -0.92 6.63
CA HIS A 298 18.89 -0.47 6.98
C HIS A 298 19.39 0.65 6.05
N ASP A 299 19.31 0.45 4.72
CA ASP A 299 19.75 1.45 3.74
C ASP A 299 18.96 2.77 3.85
N LEU A 300 17.65 2.71 4.08
CA LEU A 300 16.85 3.93 4.28
C LEU A 300 17.24 4.65 5.56
N LEU A 301 17.45 3.93 6.65
CA LEU A 301 17.86 4.50 7.93
C LEU A 301 19.24 5.17 7.86
N GLU A 302 20.22 4.55 7.20
CA GLU A 302 21.53 5.17 6.96
C GLU A 302 21.45 6.49 6.21
N ARG A 303 20.55 6.59 5.24
CA ARG A 303 20.33 7.81 4.45
C ARG A 303 19.56 8.88 5.22
N LEU A 304 18.62 8.49 6.06
CA LEU A 304 17.86 9.40 6.91
C LEU A 304 18.70 9.96 8.05
N ALA A 305 19.69 9.20 8.53
CA ALA A 305 20.60 9.59 9.61
C ALA A 305 21.65 10.65 9.20
N LYS A 306 21.92 10.82 7.90
CA LYS A 306 22.87 11.81 7.33
C LYS A 306 22.26 13.20 7.24
#